data_c8ae4e8388d532b531aa7ec1d38c0c21
#
_entry.id   c8ae4e8388d532b531aa7ec1d38c0c21
#
_cell.length_a   1.000
_cell.length_b   1.000
_cell.length_c   1.000
_cell.angle_alpha   90.00
_cell.angle_beta   90.00
_cell.angle_gamma   90.00
#
_symmetry.space_group_name_H-M   'P 1'
#
loop_
_entity.id
_entity.type
_entity.pdbx_description
1 polymer ?
#
loop_
_entity_poly.entity_id
_entity_poly.type
_entity_poly.pdbx_seq_one_letter_code
_entity_poly.pdbx_strand_id
1 'polypeptide(L)'
;MYRLSNPLVWLFRFRHRCGYGVHSPFAFKFITEVLYEPLPYYAYKELDKDLLLKDRFRVRKILHLLLRISNWAQPDVVVCLTKTYASVRYLQAGCRKARITDGVPEGKIDLCWIDEPNDEVLTHLNEHSVLLMNNLNRHKEWFMRLPSVITFDLYDVGIAFFDTKYNKQHYIVNF
;
A
#
# COMPACT_ATOMS: atom_id res chain seq x y z
N MET A 1 0.39 -1.19 18.80
CA MET A 1 1.71 -0.68 19.27
C MET A 1 2.70 -0.89 18.14
N TYR A 2 2.98 0.16 17.36
CA TYR A 2 3.95 0.08 16.25
C TYR A 2 5.34 -0.06 16.85
N ARG A 3 5.98 -1.24 16.67
CA ARG A 3 7.38 -1.43 17.04
C ARG A 3 8.23 -0.50 16.17
N LEU A 4 9.12 0.26 16.80
CA LEU A 4 10.22 0.95 16.12
C LEU A 4 10.86 -0.02 15.13
N SER A 5 11.11 0.42 13.91
CA SER A 5 11.78 -0.37 12.89
C SER A 5 13.01 -1.01 13.49
N ASN A 6 12.99 -2.34 13.61
CA ASN A 6 14.14 -3.06 14.11
C ASN A 6 15.31 -2.76 13.15
N PRO A 7 16.39 -2.08 13.58
CA PRO A 7 17.52 -1.74 12.72
C PRO A 7 18.13 -2.97 12.05
N LEU A 8 17.98 -4.14 12.66
CA LEU A 8 18.39 -5.42 12.07
C LEU A 8 17.58 -5.75 10.82
N VAL A 9 16.26 -5.51 10.83
CA VAL A 9 15.42 -5.74 9.63
C VAL A 9 15.85 -4.85 8.47
N TRP A 10 16.16 -3.57 8.76
CA TRP A 10 16.68 -2.65 7.76
C TRP A 10 18.02 -3.14 7.18
N LEU A 11 18.93 -3.62 8.02
CA LEU A 11 20.23 -4.15 7.59
C LEU A 11 20.07 -5.40 6.70
N PHE A 12 19.23 -6.35 7.10
CA PHE A 12 18.98 -7.57 6.32
C PHE A 12 18.30 -7.27 4.95
N ARG A 13 17.50 -6.21 4.88
CA ARG A 13 16.80 -5.79 3.65
C ARG A 13 17.56 -4.73 2.83
N PHE A 14 18.78 -4.36 3.25
CA PHE A 14 19.55 -3.29 2.58
C PHE A 14 19.74 -3.52 1.07
N ARG A 15 19.93 -4.78 0.65
CA ARG A 15 20.10 -5.16 -0.76
C ARG A 15 18.82 -5.01 -1.59
N HIS A 16 17.66 -4.84 -0.98
CA HIS A 16 16.35 -4.73 -1.64
C HIS A 16 15.86 -3.27 -1.70
N ARG A 17 16.78 -2.32 -1.88
CA ARG A 17 16.45 -0.90 -2.01
C ARG A 17 16.35 -0.47 -3.47
N CYS A 18 15.49 0.52 -3.73
CA CYS A 18 15.42 1.25 -5.00
C CYS A 18 15.31 0.39 -6.25
N GLY A 19 14.73 -0.82 -6.15
CA GLY A 19 14.54 -1.70 -7.31
C GLY A 19 15.79 -2.46 -7.76
N TYR A 20 16.83 -2.53 -6.94
CA TYR A 20 18.03 -3.31 -7.29
C TYR A 20 17.68 -4.78 -7.50
N GLY A 21 18.07 -5.34 -8.66
CA GLY A 21 17.79 -6.73 -9.03
C GLY A 21 16.35 -6.99 -9.50
N VAL A 22 15.55 -5.96 -9.74
CA VAL A 22 14.18 -6.08 -10.27
C VAL A 22 14.23 -6.03 -11.80
N HIS A 23 13.82 -7.13 -12.45
CA HIS A 23 13.84 -7.26 -13.91
C HIS A 23 12.49 -6.90 -14.58
N SER A 24 11.39 -6.90 -13.84
CA SER A 24 10.08 -6.50 -14.36
C SER A 24 10.02 -4.98 -14.57
N PRO A 25 9.78 -4.48 -15.79
CA PRO A 25 9.65 -3.05 -16.06
C PRO A 25 8.55 -2.39 -15.21
N PHE A 26 7.42 -3.08 -15.04
CA PHE A 26 6.32 -2.62 -14.18
C PHE A 26 6.78 -2.48 -12.73
N ALA A 27 7.35 -3.55 -12.16
CA ALA A 27 7.77 -3.55 -10.77
C ALA A 27 8.87 -2.52 -10.51
N PHE A 28 9.84 -2.38 -11.42
CA PHE A 28 10.88 -1.37 -11.32
C PHE A 28 10.30 0.04 -11.33
N LYS A 29 9.41 0.35 -12.28
CA LYS A 29 8.74 1.64 -12.37
C LYS A 29 7.91 1.94 -11.12
N PHE A 30 7.13 0.97 -10.64
CA PHE A 30 6.34 1.13 -9.42
C PHE A 30 7.21 1.41 -8.18
N ILE A 31 8.34 0.68 -8.04
CA ILE A 31 9.27 0.91 -6.93
C ILE A 31 9.88 2.31 -7.01
N THR A 32 10.37 2.72 -8.17
CA THR A 32 11.10 3.99 -8.31
C THR A 32 10.19 5.22 -8.31
N GLU A 33 9.03 5.15 -8.96
CA GLU A 33 8.14 6.30 -9.15
C GLU A 33 7.02 6.41 -8.11
N VAL A 34 6.69 5.30 -7.39
CA VAL A 34 5.63 5.32 -6.38
C VAL A 34 6.18 5.06 -4.98
N LEU A 35 6.92 3.96 -4.77
CA LEU A 35 7.44 3.63 -3.43
C LEU A 35 8.52 4.62 -2.99
N TYR A 36 9.45 4.96 -3.87
CA TYR A 36 10.58 5.85 -3.59
C TYR A 36 10.43 7.25 -4.19
N GLU A 37 9.20 7.66 -4.57
CA GLU A 37 8.95 9.03 -5.05
C GLU A 37 9.54 10.07 -4.10
N PRO A 38 10.56 10.84 -4.54
CA PRO A 38 11.26 11.78 -3.66
C PRO A 38 10.55 13.12 -3.54
N LEU A 39 9.68 13.46 -4.50
CA LEU A 39 9.05 14.78 -4.57
C LEU A 39 7.93 14.91 -3.53
N PRO A 40 7.90 16.00 -2.76
CA PRO A 40 6.84 16.24 -1.80
C PRO A 40 5.55 16.65 -2.50
N TYR A 41 4.45 16.01 -2.14
CA TYR A 41 3.12 16.45 -2.56
C TYR A 41 2.66 17.65 -1.73
N TYR A 42 2.03 18.64 -2.37
CA TYR A 42 1.51 19.83 -1.67
C TYR A 42 0.59 19.48 -0.50
N ALA A 43 -0.19 18.42 -0.64
CA ALA A 43 -1.12 17.95 0.39
C ALA A 43 -0.44 17.50 1.69
N TYR A 44 0.81 17.06 1.65
CA TYR A 44 1.51 16.54 2.84
C TYR A 44 1.57 17.58 3.97
N LYS A 45 1.89 18.83 3.62
CA LYS A 45 2.04 19.90 4.61
C LYS A 45 0.75 20.12 5.43
N GLU A 46 -0.40 19.99 4.77
CA GLU A 46 -1.70 20.17 5.43
C GLU A 46 -2.11 18.92 6.20
N LEU A 47 -2.00 17.75 5.56
CA LEU A 47 -2.41 16.49 6.14
C LEU A 47 -1.59 16.09 7.38
N ASP A 48 -0.29 16.40 7.37
CA ASP A 48 0.63 16.06 8.47
C ASP A 48 0.41 16.89 9.73
N LYS A 49 -0.32 18.02 9.69
CA LYS A 49 -0.58 18.87 10.87
C LYS A 49 -1.31 18.10 11.98
N ASP A 50 -2.21 17.23 11.59
CA ASP A 50 -3.07 16.47 12.53
C ASP A 50 -2.40 15.21 13.07
N LEU A 51 -1.17 14.88 12.62
CA LEU A 51 -0.46 13.72 13.11
C LEU A 51 0.18 13.98 14.48
N LEU A 52 -0.07 13.07 15.42
CA LEU A 52 0.54 13.13 16.76
C LEU A 52 2.08 12.99 16.67
N LEU A 53 2.79 13.72 17.53
CA LEU A 53 4.26 13.75 17.54
C LEU A 53 4.91 12.36 17.66
N LYS A 54 4.32 11.47 18.46
CA LYS A 54 4.83 10.11 18.70
C LYS A 54 4.71 9.16 17.51
N ASP A 55 3.76 9.45 16.58
CA ASP A 55 3.45 8.57 15.45
C ASP A 55 4.03 9.09 14.12
N ARG A 56 4.75 10.22 14.18
CA ARG A 56 5.09 11.02 13.00
C ARG A 56 5.95 10.30 11.97
N PHE A 57 6.91 9.47 12.34
CA PHE A 57 7.86 8.97 11.35
C PHE A 57 7.27 7.81 10.52
N ARG A 58 6.87 6.71 11.18
CA ARG A 58 6.45 5.49 10.49
C ARG A 58 5.02 5.58 9.95
N VAL A 59 4.09 6.06 10.78
CA VAL A 59 2.70 6.25 10.37
C VAL A 59 2.63 7.24 9.21
N ARG A 60 3.36 8.37 9.29
CA ARG A 60 3.45 9.34 8.21
C ARG A 60 3.96 8.71 6.91
N LYS A 61 4.98 7.87 6.98
CA LYS A 61 5.54 7.20 5.79
C LYS A 61 4.51 6.32 5.09
N ILE A 62 3.71 5.55 5.86
CA ILE A 62 2.64 4.72 5.32
C ILE A 62 1.52 5.61 4.74
N LEU A 63 1.12 6.66 5.44
CA LEU A 63 0.07 7.58 4.97
C LEU A 63 0.50 8.30 3.67
N HIS A 64 1.75 8.76 3.59
CA HIS A 64 2.31 9.30 2.35
C HIS A 64 2.30 8.28 1.21
N LEU A 65 2.58 7.00 1.51
CA LEU A 65 2.49 5.92 0.54
C LEU A 65 1.05 5.72 0.04
N LEU A 66 0.05 5.75 0.93
CA LEU A 66 -1.37 5.65 0.54
C LEU A 66 -1.77 6.76 -0.43
N LEU A 67 -1.35 8.01 -0.16
CA LEU A 67 -1.60 9.12 -1.08
C LEU A 67 -0.98 8.87 -2.45
N ARG A 68 0.30 8.47 -2.49
CA ARG A 68 1.01 8.21 -3.75
C ARG A 68 0.37 7.07 -4.55
N ILE A 69 -0.02 5.98 -3.89
CA ILE A 69 -0.67 4.85 -4.56
C ILE A 69 -2.05 5.27 -5.08
N SER A 70 -2.83 5.99 -4.29
CA SER A 70 -4.13 6.52 -4.72
C SER A 70 -3.97 7.48 -5.91
N ASN A 71 -2.95 8.36 -5.89
CA ASN A 71 -2.64 9.25 -7.00
C ASN A 71 -2.18 8.50 -8.25
N TRP A 72 -1.42 7.43 -8.09
CA TRP A 72 -0.94 6.61 -9.21
C TRP A 72 -2.06 5.76 -9.81
N ALA A 73 -2.86 5.09 -8.97
CA ALA A 73 -3.92 4.17 -9.40
C ALA A 73 -5.16 4.90 -9.94
N GLN A 74 -5.41 6.15 -9.50
CA GLN A 74 -6.61 6.94 -9.85
C GLN A 74 -7.92 6.16 -9.72
N PRO A 75 -8.19 5.50 -8.56
CA PRO A 75 -9.32 4.60 -8.38
C PRO A 75 -10.66 5.36 -8.41
N ASP A 76 -11.71 4.73 -8.89
CA ASP A 76 -13.08 5.22 -8.76
C ASP A 76 -13.70 4.76 -7.43
N VAL A 77 -13.43 3.50 -7.01
CA VAL A 77 -13.94 2.90 -5.76
C VAL A 77 -12.80 2.47 -4.86
N VAL A 78 -12.76 3.04 -3.66
CA VAL A 78 -11.77 2.70 -2.62
C VAL A 78 -12.48 2.11 -1.41
N VAL A 79 -12.04 0.94 -0.97
CA VAL A 79 -12.46 0.32 0.29
C VAL A 79 -11.37 0.55 1.34
N CYS A 80 -11.74 1.13 2.48
CA CYS A 80 -10.81 1.46 3.55
C CYS A 80 -11.28 0.84 4.87
N LEU A 81 -10.93 -0.43 5.11
CA LEU A 81 -11.27 -1.18 6.32
C LEU A 81 -10.20 -1.01 7.39
N THR A 82 -10.06 0.19 7.90
CA THR A 82 -9.09 0.53 8.95
C THR A 82 -9.74 1.37 10.04
N LYS A 83 -9.22 1.24 11.24
CA LYS A 83 -9.64 2.07 12.40
C LYS A 83 -9.07 3.50 12.35
N THR A 84 -8.21 3.80 11.36
CA THR A 84 -7.47 5.06 11.31
C THR A 84 -8.08 6.02 10.28
N TYR A 85 -8.88 6.98 10.75
CA TYR A 85 -9.48 8.02 9.89
C TYR A 85 -8.45 8.80 9.03
N ALA A 86 -7.22 8.94 9.49
CA ALA A 86 -6.16 9.58 8.73
C ALA A 86 -5.94 8.91 7.36
N SER A 87 -6.06 7.58 7.25
CA SER A 87 -5.89 6.85 5.98
C SER A 87 -6.84 7.33 4.91
N VAL A 88 -8.12 7.57 5.26
CA VAL A 88 -9.15 8.07 4.34
C VAL A 88 -8.75 9.43 3.76
N ARG A 89 -8.25 10.35 4.59
CA ARG A 89 -7.83 11.69 4.15
C ARG A 89 -6.68 11.66 3.14
N TYR A 90 -5.69 10.79 3.36
CA TYR A 90 -4.55 10.65 2.43
C TYR A 90 -4.95 9.96 1.13
N LEU A 91 -5.80 8.93 1.19
CA LEU A 91 -6.36 8.29 -0.01
C LEU A 91 -7.17 9.29 -0.84
N GLN A 92 -8.04 10.08 -0.19
CA GLN A 92 -8.84 11.11 -0.85
C GLN A 92 -7.99 12.23 -1.46
N ALA A 93 -6.90 12.62 -0.79
CA ALA A 93 -5.98 13.62 -1.32
C ALA A 93 -5.21 13.13 -2.54
N GLY A 94 -4.95 11.82 -2.65
CA GLY A 94 -4.33 11.20 -3.82
C GLY A 94 -5.27 11.15 -5.02
N CYS A 95 -6.54 10.82 -4.81
CA CYS A 95 -7.57 10.81 -5.86
C CYS A 95 -8.87 11.46 -5.35
N ARG A 96 -9.09 12.73 -5.70
CA ARG A 96 -10.23 13.51 -5.21
C ARG A 96 -11.58 12.98 -5.68
N LYS A 97 -11.63 12.35 -6.86
CA LYS A 97 -12.86 11.78 -7.42
C LYS A 97 -13.23 10.42 -6.82
N ALA A 98 -12.32 9.77 -6.10
CA ALA A 98 -12.54 8.45 -5.53
C ALA A 98 -13.70 8.45 -4.52
N ARG A 99 -14.59 7.47 -4.66
CA ARG A 99 -15.59 7.15 -3.65
C ARG A 99 -14.97 6.21 -2.63
N ILE A 100 -14.75 6.69 -1.41
CA ILE A 100 -14.17 5.90 -0.32
C ILE A 100 -15.28 5.38 0.59
N THR A 101 -15.27 4.07 0.86
CA THR A 101 -16.24 3.39 1.75
C THR A 101 -15.49 2.64 2.86
N ASP A 102 -16.15 2.51 4.00
CA ASP A 102 -15.70 1.75 5.17
C ASP A 102 -16.32 0.34 5.24
N GLY A 103 -17.01 -0.07 4.20
CA GLY A 103 -17.61 -1.39 4.01
C GLY A 103 -17.37 -1.91 2.61
N VAL A 104 -17.58 -3.22 2.41
CA VAL A 104 -17.46 -3.87 1.10
C VAL A 104 -18.68 -3.49 0.25
N PRO A 105 -18.50 -2.86 -0.92
CA PRO A 105 -19.61 -2.49 -1.82
C PRO A 105 -20.10 -3.71 -2.60
N GLU A 106 -21.30 -3.65 -3.17
CA GLU A 106 -21.83 -4.68 -4.08
C GLU A 106 -21.06 -4.77 -5.42
N GLY A 107 -20.29 -3.75 -5.76
CA GLY A 107 -19.57 -3.63 -7.03
C GLY A 107 -18.07 -3.94 -6.95
N LYS A 108 -17.35 -3.64 -8.02
CA LYS A 108 -15.90 -3.82 -8.11
C LYS A 108 -15.16 -2.82 -7.23
N ILE A 109 -14.02 -3.24 -6.71
CA ILE A 109 -13.11 -2.44 -5.91
C ILE A 109 -11.84 -2.19 -6.73
N ASP A 110 -11.44 -0.92 -6.87
CA ASP A 110 -10.21 -0.56 -7.59
C ASP A 110 -9.01 -0.50 -6.64
N LEU A 111 -9.21 0.01 -5.43
CA LEU A 111 -8.18 0.11 -4.40
C LEU A 111 -8.74 -0.32 -3.05
N CYS A 112 -8.03 -1.19 -2.36
CA CYS A 112 -8.42 -1.66 -1.03
C CYS A 112 -7.30 -1.45 -0.02
N TRP A 113 -7.61 -0.84 1.14
CA TRP A 113 -6.72 -0.71 2.29
C TRP A 113 -7.33 -1.39 3.51
N ILE A 114 -6.68 -2.45 4.01
CA ILE A 114 -7.16 -3.28 5.11
C ILE A 114 -6.12 -3.44 6.21
N ASP A 115 -6.57 -3.52 7.46
CA ASP A 115 -5.71 -3.81 8.63
C ASP A 115 -5.65 -5.31 8.96
N GLU A 116 -6.67 -6.07 8.58
CA GLU A 116 -6.84 -7.50 8.88
C GLU A 116 -7.31 -8.27 7.63
N PRO A 117 -7.05 -9.58 7.53
CA PRO A 117 -7.58 -10.42 6.47
C PRO A 117 -9.08 -10.29 6.31
N ASN A 118 -9.54 -10.16 5.07
CA ASN A 118 -10.95 -10.10 4.73
C ASN A 118 -11.20 -10.80 3.38
N ASP A 119 -11.79 -12.00 3.44
CA ASP A 119 -12.03 -12.81 2.25
C ASP A 119 -13.20 -12.29 1.40
N GLU A 120 -14.15 -11.57 2.01
CA GLU A 120 -15.26 -10.93 1.29
C GLU A 120 -14.73 -9.90 0.27
N VAL A 121 -13.75 -9.08 0.67
CA VAL A 121 -13.10 -8.13 -0.23
C VAL A 121 -12.57 -8.80 -1.49
N LEU A 122 -12.01 -10.02 -1.38
CA LEU A 122 -11.39 -10.72 -2.50
C LEU A 122 -12.39 -11.03 -3.63
N THR A 123 -13.67 -11.23 -3.30
CA THR A 123 -14.71 -11.52 -4.29
C THR A 123 -15.07 -10.32 -5.17
N HIS A 124 -14.70 -9.11 -4.73
CA HIS A 124 -14.95 -7.85 -5.44
C HIS A 124 -13.72 -7.28 -6.15
N LEU A 125 -12.54 -7.91 -5.98
CA LEU A 125 -11.33 -7.54 -6.70
C LEU A 125 -11.37 -8.04 -8.15
N ASN A 126 -10.72 -7.29 -9.03
CA ASN A 126 -10.55 -7.63 -10.44
C ASN A 126 -9.06 -7.47 -10.85
N GLU A 127 -8.74 -7.71 -12.11
CA GLU A 127 -7.37 -7.62 -12.62
C GLU A 127 -6.72 -6.24 -12.47
N HIS A 128 -7.51 -5.17 -12.40
CA HIS A 128 -7.00 -3.80 -12.23
C HIS A 128 -6.93 -3.35 -10.76
N SER A 129 -7.43 -4.18 -9.85
CA SER A 129 -7.47 -3.86 -8.42
C SER A 129 -6.08 -3.84 -7.79
N VAL A 130 -5.92 -2.99 -6.79
CA VAL A 130 -4.75 -2.95 -5.93
C VAL A 130 -5.18 -3.19 -4.48
N LEU A 131 -4.65 -4.22 -3.85
CA LEU A 131 -4.89 -4.49 -2.43
C LEU A 131 -3.66 -4.08 -1.62
N LEU A 132 -3.90 -3.28 -0.61
CA LEU A 132 -2.92 -2.84 0.37
C LEU A 132 -3.28 -3.45 1.73
N MET A 133 -2.35 -4.13 2.35
CA MET A 133 -2.51 -4.72 3.68
C MET A 133 -1.56 -4.08 4.67
N ASN A 134 -2.13 -3.50 5.71
CA ASN A 134 -1.35 -3.05 6.87
C ASN A 134 -1.00 -4.25 7.78
N ASN A 135 -0.02 -4.08 8.65
CA ASN A 135 0.43 -5.12 9.56
C ASN A 135 0.81 -6.44 8.86
N LEU A 136 1.37 -6.37 7.66
CA LEU A 136 1.74 -7.54 6.86
C LEU A 136 2.50 -8.61 7.66
N ASN A 137 3.39 -8.20 8.54
CA ASN A 137 4.19 -9.10 9.38
C ASN A 137 3.35 -10.03 10.27
N ARG A 138 2.09 -9.67 10.58
CA ARG A 138 1.15 -10.49 11.35
C ARG A 138 0.29 -11.40 10.46
N HIS A 139 0.08 -11.00 9.21
CA HIS A 139 -0.87 -11.63 8.30
C HIS A 139 -0.20 -12.16 7.02
N LYS A 140 1.11 -12.38 7.09
CA LYS A 140 1.93 -12.75 5.94
C LYS A 140 1.44 -14.02 5.24
N GLU A 141 1.01 -15.03 6.02
CA GLU A 141 0.52 -16.30 5.46
C GLU A 141 -0.73 -16.07 4.60
N TRP A 142 -1.71 -15.31 5.09
CA TRP A 142 -2.90 -14.97 4.33
C TRP A 142 -2.55 -14.18 3.07
N PHE A 143 -1.72 -13.16 3.20
CA PHE A 143 -1.29 -12.32 2.09
C PHE A 143 -0.58 -13.10 0.99
N MET A 144 0.24 -14.07 1.34
CA MET A 144 0.96 -14.93 0.37
C MET A 144 0.06 -15.95 -0.33
N ARG A 145 -1.13 -16.24 0.21
CA ARG A 145 -2.15 -17.11 -0.41
C ARG A 145 -3.06 -16.39 -1.39
N LEU A 146 -2.99 -15.04 -1.45
CA LEU A 146 -3.81 -14.26 -2.38
C LEU A 146 -3.59 -14.74 -3.83
N PRO A 147 -4.64 -14.71 -4.66
CA PRO A 147 -4.54 -15.01 -6.09
C PRO A 147 -3.88 -13.87 -6.86
N SER A 148 -2.95 -13.18 -6.23
CA SER A 148 -2.23 -12.05 -6.79
C SER A 148 -1.10 -12.49 -7.72
N VAL A 149 -0.77 -11.64 -8.68
CA VAL A 149 0.28 -11.89 -9.66
C VAL A 149 1.59 -11.20 -9.27
N ILE A 150 1.53 -9.94 -8.87
CA ILE A 150 2.71 -9.22 -8.37
C ILE A 150 2.44 -8.77 -6.94
N THR A 151 3.39 -9.06 -6.05
CA THR A 151 3.33 -8.62 -4.65
C THR A 151 4.60 -7.90 -4.22
N PHE A 152 4.42 -6.88 -3.36
CA PHE A 152 5.51 -6.18 -2.71
C PHE A 152 5.38 -6.31 -1.19
N ASP A 153 6.42 -6.82 -0.55
CA ASP A 153 6.57 -6.91 0.90
C ASP A 153 7.44 -5.76 1.39
N LEU A 154 6.81 -4.75 2.00
CA LEU A 154 7.47 -3.59 2.60
C LEU A 154 7.68 -3.75 4.11
N TYR A 155 7.61 -4.98 4.61
CA TYR A 155 7.65 -5.40 6.00
C TYR A 155 6.36 -5.13 6.78
N ASP A 156 5.90 -3.89 6.86
CA ASP A 156 4.67 -3.53 7.57
C ASP A 156 3.46 -3.45 6.65
N VAL A 157 3.71 -3.18 5.37
CA VAL A 157 2.68 -3.06 4.34
C VAL A 157 2.94 -4.07 3.25
N GLY A 158 1.91 -4.81 2.89
CA GLY A 158 1.86 -5.63 1.67
C GLY A 158 1.10 -4.90 0.57
N ILE A 159 1.56 -5.03 -0.67
CA ILE A 159 0.86 -4.51 -1.85
C ILE A 159 0.70 -5.65 -2.83
N ALA A 160 -0.52 -5.89 -3.30
CA ALA A 160 -0.85 -6.98 -4.22
C ALA A 160 -1.56 -6.45 -5.47
N PHE A 161 -1.12 -6.93 -6.63
CA PHE A 161 -1.69 -6.66 -7.95
C PHE A 161 -2.19 -7.96 -8.57
N PHE A 162 -3.29 -7.90 -9.33
CA PHE A 162 -4.01 -9.07 -9.83
C PHE A 162 -3.99 -9.19 -11.36
N ASP A 163 -3.32 -8.28 -12.08
CA ASP A 163 -3.28 -8.24 -13.54
C ASP A 163 -2.52 -9.45 -14.11
N THR A 164 -3.27 -10.35 -14.74
CA THR A 164 -2.78 -11.64 -15.28
C THR A 164 -1.87 -11.51 -16.50
N LYS A 165 -1.73 -10.30 -17.06
CA LYS A 165 -0.74 -10.06 -18.14
C LYS A 165 0.71 -10.16 -17.67
N TYR A 166 0.94 -10.09 -16.35
CA TYR A 166 2.26 -10.23 -15.77
C TYR A 166 2.53 -11.65 -15.28
N ASN A 167 3.80 -12.03 -15.17
CA ASN A 167 4.22 -13.26 -14.53
C ASN A 167 4.14 -13.13 -13.00
N LYS A 168 3.85 -14.23 -12.31
CA LYS A 168 3.79 -14.26 -10.84
C LYS A 168 5.16 -13.94 -10.23
N GLN A 169 5.23 -12.87 -9.43
CA GLN A 169 6.47 -12.37 -8.83
C GLN A 169 6.20 -11.81 -7.42
N HIS A 170 7.17 -12.02 -6.55
CA HIS A 170 7.16 -11.49 -5.18
C HIS A 170 8.42 -10.67 -4.94
N TYR A 171 8.26 -9.41 -4.53
CA TYR A 171 9.36 -8.49 -4.29
C TYR A 171 9.42 -8.11 -2.81
N ILE A 172 10.57 -8.34 -2.18
CA ILE A 172 10.87 -7.76 -0.87
C ILE A 172 11.50 -6.40 -1.12
N VAL A 173 10.94 -5.34 -0.53
CA VAL A 173 11.45 -3.98 -0.68
C VAL A 173 11.76 -3.39 0.69
N ASN A 174 12.94 -2.80 0.82
CA ASN A 174 13.33 -2.09 2.03
C ASN A 174 12.77 -0.67 2.00
N PHE A 175 11.55 -0.52 2.50
CA PHE A 175 10.80 0.73 2.48
C PHE A 175 10.87 1.46 3.81
#